data_cc0775a08874009a7fdc0485a0365eb3
#
_entry.id   cc0775a08874009a7fdc0485a0365eb3
#
_cell.length_a   1.000
_cell.length_b   1.000
_cell.length_c   1.000
_cell.angle_alpha   90.00
_cell.angle_beta   90.00
_cell.angle_gamma   90.00
#
_symmetry.space_group_name_H-M   'P 1'
#
loop_
_entity.id
_entity.type
_entity.pdbx_description
1 polymer ?
#
loop_
_entity_poly.entity_id
_entity_poly.type
_entity_poly.pdbx_seq_one_letter_code
_entity_poly.pdbx_strand_id
1 'polypeptide(L)'
;NDRIKESKFISLVEENAKWIASKQKTKSRSLNYSELKRNEKIDKDYLSKFDEIKNYKNNLEFEFISNNENQFQEIEEIIERRNIWINALKSDFQLNEGLNILDNLRSNANLKNPTIANKI
;
A
#
# COMPACT_ATOMS: atom_id res chain seq x y z
N ASN A 1 2.36 -10.53 14.80
CA ASN A 1 3.43 -10.78 13.81
C ASN A 1 3.14 -11.95 12.87
N ASP A 2 2.28 -12.90 13.25
CA ASP A 2 2.00 -14.09 12.42
C ASP A 2 1.18 -13.69 11.17
N ARG A 3 0.24 -12.78 11.30
CA ARG A 3 -0.55 -12.23 10.19
C ARG A 3 0.33 -11.59 9.10
N ILE A 4 1.39 -10.89 9.50
CA ILE A 4 2.35 -10.27 8.55
C ILE A 4 3.10 -11.35 7.77
N LYS A 5 3.49 -12.43 8.44
CA LYS A 5 4.19 -13.55 7.80
C LYS A 5 3.30 -14.34 6.86
N GLU A 6 2.00 -14.41 7.15
CA GLU A 6 1.00 -15.12 6.34
C GLU A 6 0.50 -14.28 5.16
N SER A 7 0.77 -12.96 5.15
CA SER A 7 0.34 -12.09 4.08
C SER A 7 1.17 -12.33 2.81
N LYS A 8 0.53 -12.94 1.82
CA LYS A 8 1.10 -13.13 0.48
C LYS A 8 1.57 -11.81 -0.14
N PHE A 9 0.84 -10.72 0.10
CA PHE A 9 1.19 -9.40 -0.43
C PHE A 9 2.48 -8.86 0.17
N ILE A 10 2.67 -8.97 1.49
CA ILE A 10 3.89 -8.53 2.18
C ILE A 10 5.09 -9.35 1.70
N SER A 11 4.92 -10.66 1.54
CA SER A 11 5.97 -11.53 0.99
C SER A 11 6.38 -11.11 -0.42
N LEU A 12 5.40 -10.71 -1.26
CA LEU A 12 5.65 -10.22 -2.61
C LEU A 12 6.41 -8.88 -2.59
N VAL A 13 6.08 -7.96 -1.68
CA VAL A 13 6.80 -6.69 -1.50
C VAL A 13 8.24 -6.93 -1.07
N GLU A 14 8.49 -7.86 -0.15
CA GLU A 14 9.85 -8.23 0.27
C GLU A 14 10.66 -8.85 -0.87
N GLU A 15 10.05 -9.72 -1.67
CA GLU A 15 10.69 -10.33 -2.84
C GLU A 15 11.08 -9.26 -3.86
N ASN A 16 10.19 -8.31 -4.12
CA ASN A 16 10.47 -7.18 -5.01
C ASN A 16 11.64 -6.33 -4.49
N ALA A 17 11.66 -6.01 -3.21
CA ALA A 17 12.74 -5.23 -2.60
C ALA A 17 14.09 -5.95 -2.71
N LYS A 18 14.14 -7.25 -2.46
CA LYS A 18 15.35 -8.08 -2.61
C LYS A 18 15.84 -8.12 -4.06
N TRP A 19 14.92 -8.23 -5.02
CA TRP A 19 15.24 -8.22 -6.44
C TRP A 19 15.84 -6.88 -6.87
N ILE A 20 15.22 -5.75 -6.49
CA ILE A 20 15.73 -4.40 -6.77
C ILE A 20 17.15 -4.23 -6.17
N ALA A 21 17.34 -4.63 -4.93
CA ALA A 21 18.64 -4.57 -4.26
C ALA A 21 19.70 -5.40 -4.98
N SER A 22 19.35 -6.57 -5.51
CA SER A 22 20.26 -7.42 -6.29
C SER A 22 20.67 -6.75 -7.61
N LYS A 23 19.72 -6.11 -8.28
CA LYS A 23 19.99 -5.37 -9.54
C LYS A 23 20.87 -4.14 -9.33
N GLN A 24 20.70 -3.42 -8.23
CA GLN A 24 21.55 -2.27 -7.87
C GLN A 24 23.00 -2.68 -7.59
N LYS A 25 23.25 -3.91 -7.11
CA LYS A 25 24.60 -4.43 -6.89
C LYS A 25 25.33 -4.81 -8.17
N THR A 26 24.61 -5.00 -9.27
CA THR A 26 25.19 -5.38 -10.56
C THR A 26 25.81 -4.14 -11.21
N LYS A 27 27.15 -4.02 -11.11
CA LYS A 27 27.91 -2.85 -11.59
C LYS A 27 28.26 -2.90 -13.08
N SER A 28 28.12 -4.04 -13.73
CA SER A 28 28.48 -4.21 -15.14
C SER A 28 27.35 -4.86 -15.92
N ARG A 29 27.15 -4.41 -17.15
CA ARG A 29 26.20 -5.00 -18.09
C ARG A 29 26.93 -5.36 -19.36
N SER A 30 26.56 -6.47 -20.00
CA SER A 30 27.07 -6.82 -21.30
C SER A 30 26.65 -5.79 -22.35
N LEU A 31 27.59 -5.39 -23.19
CA LEU A 31 27.31 -4.54 -24.36
C LEU A 31 26.84 -5.37 -25.57
N ASN A 32 26.79 -6.69 -25.44
CA ASN A 32 26.25 -7.55 -26.48
C ASN A 32 24.74 -7.36 -26.59
N TYR A 33 24.29 -6.89 -27.74
CA TYR A 33 22.86 -6.60 -28.00
C TYR A 33 21.95 -7.78 -27.76
N SER A 34 22.36 -8.98 -28.17
CA SER A 34 21.53 -10.19 -28.01
C SER A 34 21.37 -10.58 -26.52
N GLU A 35 22.43 -10.46 -25.74
CA GLU A 35 22.38 -10.69 -24.30
C GLU A 35 21.58 -9.61 -23.57
N LEU A 36 21.73 -8.35 -23.97
CA LEU A 36 20.97 -7.25 -23.41
C LEU A 36 19.47 -7.47 -23.58
N LYS A 37 19.06 -7.79 -24.81
CA LYS A 37 17.66 -8.03 -25.15
C LYS A 37 17.07 -9.26 -24.44
N ARG A 38 17.88 -10.31 -24.27
CA ARG A 38 17.47 -11.49 -23.50
C ARG A 38 17.28 -11.15 -22.02
N ASN A 39 18.22 -10.40 -21.44
CA ASN A 39 18.15 -9.99 -20.04
C ASN A 39 16.98 -9.05 -19.78
N GLU A 40 16.69 -8.11 -20.68
CA GLU A 40 15.51 -7.24 -20.61
C GLU A 40 14.21 -8.05 -20.61
N LYS A 41 14.11 -9.07 -21.43
CA LYS A 41 12.95 -9.95 -21.48
C LYS A 41 12.77 -10.70 -20.17
N ILE A 42 13.83 -11.27 -19.63
CA ILE A 42 13.81 -11.98 -18.34
C ILE A 42 13.40 -11.03 -17.21
N ASP A 43 13.96 -9.81 -17.19
CA ASP A 43 13.61 -8.80 -16.20
C ASP A 43 12.16 -8.37 -16.31
N LYS A 44 11.64 -8.19 -17.52
CA LYS A 44 10.25 -7.83 -17.77
C LYS A 44 9.28 -8.93 -17.34
N ASP A 45 9.58 -10.19 -17.67
CA ASP A 45 8.78 -11.34 -17.26
C ASP A 45 8.77 -11.49 -15.73
N TYR A 46 9.91 -11.23 -15.08
CA TYR A 46 10.00 -11.27 -13.63
C TYR A 46 9.24 -10.11 -12.96
N LEU A 47 9.33 -8.89 -13.53
CA LEU A 47 8.63 -7.71 -13.02
C LEU A 47 7.12 -7.83 -13.11
N SER A 48 6.59 -8.61 -14.08
CA SER A 48 5.14 -8.80 -14.19
C SER A 48 4.52 -9.47 -12.96
N LYS A 49 5.30 -10.22 -12.18
CA LYS A 49 4.84 -10.75 -10.89
C LYS A 49 4.46 -9.67 -9.88
N PHE A 50 5.06 -8.49 -10.00
CA PHE A 50 4.87 -7.38 -9.06
C PHE A 50 3.83 -6.37 -9.53
N ASP A 51 3.12 -6.65 -10.61
CA ASP A 51 2.03 -5.78 -11.09
C ASP A 51 0.89 -5.69 -10.08
N GLU A 52 0.72 -6.73 -9.26
CA GLU A 52 -0.24 -6.73 -8.14
C GLU A 52 0.09 -5.62 -7.11
N ILE A 53 1.38 -5.35 -6.87
CA ILE A 53 1.82 -4.26 -5.98
C ILE A 53 1.48 -2.90 -6.57
N LYS A 54 1.72 -2.70 -7.87
CA LYS A 54 1.46 -1.44 -8.56
C LYS A 54 -0.04 -1.12 -8.66
N ASN A 55 -0.84 -2.17 -8.81
CA ASN A 55 -2.29 -2.06 -8.98
C ASN A 55 -3.05 -2.20 -7.65
N TYR A 56 -2.33 -2.21 -6.51
CA TYR A 56 -2.95 -2.33 -5.21
C TYR A 56 -3.91 -1.16 -4.95
N LYS A 57 -5.12 -1.52 -4.49
CA LYS A 57 -6.11 -0.57 -3.99
C LYS A 57 -6.74 -1.14 -2.73
N ASN A 58 -6.82 -0.33 -1.69
CA ASN A 58 -7.57 -0.67 -0.50
C ASN A 58 -9.07 -0.36 -0.68
N ASN A 59 -9.90 -0.88 0.21
CA ASN A 59 -11.35 -0.68 0.21
C ASN A 59 -11.78 0.46 1.17
N LEU A 60 -10.85 1.34 1.55
CA LEU A 60 -11.14 2.44 2.45
C LEU A 60 -11.95 3.53 1.75
N GLU A 61 -12.92 4.06 2.45
CA GLU A 61 -13.66 5.25 2.06
C GLU A 61 -13.06 6.46 2.78
N PHE A 62 -12.90 7.55 2.06
CA PHE A 62 -12.30 8.77 2.58
C PHE A 62 -13.29 9.92 2.46
N GLU A 63 -13.57 10.56 3.59
CA GLU A 63 -14.39 11.74 3.67
C GLU A 63 -13.57 12.94 4.15
N PHE A 64 -13.82 14.10 3.61
CA PHE A 64 -13.21 15.34 4.10
C PHE A 64 -14.05 15.89 5.25
N ILE A 65 -13.43 16.12 6.39
CA ILE A 65 -14.04 16.84 7.48
C ILE A 65 -14.06 18.32 7.10
N SER A 66 -15.20 18.80 6.67
CA SER A 66 -15.42 20.22 6.39
C SER A 66 -15.96 20.90 7.65
N ASN A 67 -15.14 21.74 8.27
CA ASN A 67 -15.61 22.57 9.39
C ASN A 67 -16.43 23.79 8.96
N ASN A 68 -16.46 24.10 7.66
CA ASN A 68 -17.19 25.24 7.10
C ASN A 68 -17.72 24.88 5.71
N GLU A 69 -18.92 24.34 5.67
CA GLU A 69 -19.60 23.99 4.42
C GLU A 69 -19.85 25.18 3.47
N ASN A 70 -19.72 26.42 3.96
CA ASN A 70 -20.08 27.63 3.21
C ASN A 70 -18.89 28.45 2.68
N GLN A 71 -17.64 28.09 2.88
CA GLN A 71 -16.49 28.93 2.49
C GLN A 71 -15.72 28.47 1.25
N PHE A 72 -15.92 27.25 0.80
CA PHE A 72 -15.28 26.80 -0.42
C PHE A 72 -16.36 26.47 -1.46
N GLN A 73 -16.82 27.52 -2.16
CA GLN A 73 -17.35 27.27 -3.51
C GLN A 73 -16.35 26.35 -4.20
N GLU A 74 -16.83 25.25 -4.72
CA GLU A 74 -16.03 24.16 -5.29
C GLU A 74 -15.18 24.71 -6.45
N ILE A 75 -14.00 25.20 -6.10
CA ILE A 75 -12.99 25.55 -7.08
C ILE A 75 -12.53 24.22 -7.67
N GLU A 76 -12.72 24.04 -8.97
CA GLU A 76 -12.41 22.83 -9.72
C GLU A 76 -10.98 22.29 -9.40
N GLU A 77 -10.03 23.18 -9.22
CA GLU A 77 -8.65 22.85 -8.83
C GLU A 77 -8.57 22.18 -7.44
N ILE A 78 -9.40 22.56 -6.50
CA ILE A 78 -9.44 21.95 -5.15
C ILE A 78 -10.02 20.55 -5.23
N ILE A 79 -11.04 20.34 -6.04
CA ILE A 79 -11.67 19.03 -6.27
C ILE A 79 -10.65 18.10 -6.92
N GLU A 80 -9.94 18.56 -7.93
CA GLU A 80 -8.92 17.77 -8.61
C GLU A 80 -7.79 17.35 -7.66
N ARG A 81 -7.25 18.27 -6.88
CA ARG A 81 -6.24 17.97 -5.85
C ARG A 81 -6.72 16.97 -4.80
N ARG A 82 -7.97 17.10 -4.36
CA ARG A 82 -8.60 16.14 -3.43
C ARG A 82 -8.69 14.75 -4.04
N ASN A 83 -9.10 14.65 -5.29
CA ASN A 83 -9.22 13.38 -6.00
C ASN A 83 -7.86 12.70 -6.18
N ILE A 84 -6.82 13.45 -6.51
CA ILE A 84 -5.44 12.94 -6.59
C ILE A 84 -5.02 12.39 -5.22
N TRP A 85 -5.29 13.12 -4.16
CA TRP A 85 -4.92 12.71 -2.79
C TRP A 85 -5.67 11.46 -2.33
N ILE A 86 -6.99 11.39 -2.56
CA ILE A 86 -7.81 10.20 -2.27
C ILE A 86 -7.28 8.98 -3.03
N ASN A 87 -6.93 9.14 -4.30
CA ASN A 87 -6.39 8.06 -5.11
C ASN A 87 -5.03 7.56 -4.56
N ALA A 88 -4.16 8.47 -4.09
CA ALA A 88 -2.91 8.11 -3.45
C ALA A 88 -3.17 7.32 -2.14
N LEU A 89 -4.08 7.78 -1.28
CA LEU A 89 -4.44 7.09 -0.04
C LEU A 89 -5.07 5.71 -0.29
N LYS A 90 -5.87 5.58 -1.34
CA LYS A 90 -6.44 4.27 -1.75
C LYS A 90 -5.39 3.27 -2.22
N SER A 91 -4.27 3.75 -2.73
CA SER A 91 -3.15 2.91 -3.17
C SER A 91 -2.13 2.66 -2.05
N ASP A 92 -2.33 3.25 -0.87
CA ASP A 92 -1.41 3.12 0.26
C ASP A 92 -1.71 1.85 1.06
N PHE A 93 -0.84 0.85 0.87
CA PHE A 93 -0.88 -0.40 1.63
C PHE A 93 -0.54 -0.19 3.12
N GLN A 94 0.39 0.71 3.44
CA GLN A 94 0.83 0.94 4.82
C GLN A 94 -0.29 1.53 5.66
N LEU A 95 -1.05 2.45 5.08
CA LEU A 95 -2.24 3.03 5.72
C LEU A 95 -3.26 1.95 6.07
N ASN A 96 -3.59 1.10 5.11
CA ASN A 96 -4.53 0.01 5.33
C ASN A 96 -4.05 -0.97 6.42
N GLU A 97 -2.78 -1.32 6.41
CA GLU A 97 -2.19 -2.20 7.41
C GLU A 97 -2.16 -1.55 8.80
N GLY A 98 -1.86 -0.26 8.89
CA GLY A 98 -1.93 0.51 10.13
C GLY A 98 -3.33 0.49 10.75
N LEU A 99 -4.37 0.69 9.96
CA LEU A 99 -5.76 0.62 10.41
C LEU A 99 -6.14 -0.79 10.89
N ASN A 100 -5.70 -1.82 10.21
CA ASN A 100 -5.91 -3.21 10.64
C ASN A 100 -5.24 -3.51 11.99
N ILE A 101 -4.05 -2.97 12.23
CA ILE A 101 -3.35 -3.11 13.52
C ILE A 101 -4.14 -2.41 14.62
N LEU A 102 -4.62 -1.18 14.39
CA LEU A 102 -5.41 -0.43 15.34
C LEU A 102 -6.73 -1.13 15.68
N ASP A 103 -7.42 -1.70 14.69
CA ASP A 103 -8.65 -2.45 14.91
C ASP A 103 -8.42 -3.71 15.75
N ASN A 104 -7.34 -4.43 15.49
CA ASN A 104 -6.94 -5.58 16.31
C ASN A 104 -6.61 -5.18 17.76
N LEU A 105 -5.92 -4.06 17.95
CA LEU A 105 -5.62 -3.56 19.31
C LEU A 105 -6.90 -3.18 20.05
N ARG A 106 -7.84 -2.51 19.39
CA ARG A 106 -9.14 -2.16 19.94
C ARG A 106 -9.94 -3.39 20.35
N SER A 107 -9.99 -4.39 19.46
CA SER A 107 -10.70 -5.65 19.72
C SER A 107 -10.11 -6.39 20.90
N ASN A 108 -8.78 -6.47 21.02
CA ASN A 108 -8.11 -7.11 22.15
C ASN A 108 -8.28 -6.33 23.47
N ALA A 109 -8.33 -4.99 23.41
CA ALA A 109 -8.61 -4.16 24.60
C ALA A 109 -10.03 -4.38 25.11
N ASN A 110 -11.03 -4.48 24.21
CA ASN A 110 -12.42 -4.75 24.56
C ASN A 110 -12.60 -6.15 25.16
N LEU A 111 -11.82 -7.14 24.71
CA LEU A 111 -11.83 -8.49 25.29
C LEU A 111 -11.19 -8.55 26.69
N LYS A 112 -10.25 -7.65 27.00
CA LYS A 112 -9.60 -7.60 28.33
C LYS A 112 -10.41 -6.83 29.37
N ASN A 113 -11.40 -6.03 28.97
CA ASN A 113 -12.27 -5.25 29.86
C ASN A 113 -13.76 -5.57 29.63
N PRO A 114 -14.24 -6.79 29.92
CA PRO A 114 -15.67 -7.12 29.75
C PRO A 114 -16.58 -6.57 30.88
N THR A 115 -16.07 -5.76 31.83
CA THR A 115 -16.76 -5.56 33.13
C THR A 115 -17.23 -4.13 33.38
N ILE A 116 -17.47 -3.28 32.40
CA ILE A 116 -18.07 -1.94 32.70
C ILE A 116 -19.42 -1.71 31.97
N ALA A 117 -20.08 -2.72 31.48
CA ALA A 117 -21.37 -2.56 30.80
C ALA A 117 -22.58 -3.12 31.55
N ASN A 118 -22.52 -3.38 32.86
CA ASN A 118 -23.71 -3.76 33.63
C ASN A 118 -23.61 -3.32 35.09
N LYS A 119 -23.80 -2.04 35.36
CA LYS A 119 -24.33 -1.53 36.62
C LYS A 119 -24.90 -0.12 36.44
N ILE A 120 -26.05 -0.07 35.92
CA ILE A 120 -27.09 0.89 36.35
C ILE A 120 -28.45 0.21 36.16
#